data_b9777d5aa0861a082f89072e1ee4117f
#
_entry.id   b9777d5aa0861a082f89072e1ee4117f
#
_cell.length_a   1.000
_cell.length_b   1.000
_cell.length_c   1.000
_cell.angle_alpha   90.00
_cell.angle_beta   90.00
_cell.angle_gamma   90.00
#
_symmetry.space_group_name_H-M   'P 1'
#
loop_
_entity.id
_entity.type
_entity.pdbx_description
1 polymer ?
#
loop_
_entity_poly.entity_id
_entity_poly.type
_entity_poly.pdbx_seq_one_letter_code
_entity_poly.pdbx_strand_id
1 'polypeptide(L)'
;VLERPLPLLGSVGYVPYGPVVAEGLSDPSAVRAALSDALTELARTAMRMLFVQPPAGGEAVSRELLARGFRPSDANIAPGQTLRLYLHHDISELRAGLSKRLRTWTNRWESRGVTIRLGTEADVPLLAGLVARSGQHQGFAAVTADYLATLVRELGPSAVIFVGELDGRPVAAALFTRYADSLKLRFAGMDRDEAVSRSNVPAAVQWYAIQWAKRAGLRWFDQGGISAESADALFTGQPRDSLRGVDRFKASFGGEPHRSPPAVELIANPVLRAGYDLSRDWAPGRRLIELAKAVLRTGRLR
;
A
#
# COMPACT_ATOMS: atom_id res chain seq x y z
N VAL A 1 -6.96 3.98 15.97
CA VAL A 1 -5.98 5.06 15.68
C VAL A 1 -4.59 4.55 15.99
N LEU A 2 -3.67 4.71 15.05
CA LEU A 2 -2.24 4.46 15.30
C LEU A 2 -1.63 5.73 15.90
N GLU A 3 -1.14 5.63 17.13
CA GLU A 3 -0.50 6.75 17.81
C GLU A 3 1.02 6.59 17.78
N ARG A 4 1.72 7.71 17.58
CA ARG A 4 3.18 7.80 17.63
C ARG A 4 3.60 9.04 18.37
N PRO A 5 4.45 8.93 19.41
CA PRO A 5 5.08 10.10 20.00
C PRO A 5 6.09 10.71 19.01
N LEU A 6 6.03 12.00 18.86
CA LEU A 6 7.07 12.79 18.19
C LEU A 6 7.82 13.61 19.24
N PRO A 7 9.16 13.50 19.32
CA PRO A 7 9.93 14.29 20.25
C PRO A 7 9.60 15.77 20.12
N LEU A 8 9.37 16.44 21.22
CA LEU A 8 9.03 17.87 21.33
C LEU A 8 7.67 18.29 20.73
N LEU A 9 7.02 17.46 19.89
CA LEU A 9 5.78 17.79 19.20
C LEU A 9 4.54 17.11 19.80
N GLY A 10 4.72 16.19 20.77
CA GLY A 10 3.63 15.41 21.36
C GLY A 10 3.23 14.20 20.53
N SER A 11 1.97 13.79 20.57
CA SER A 11 1.48 12.61 19.84
C SER A 11 0.89 12.99 18.50
N VAL A 12 1.19 12.15 17.49
CA VAL A 12 0.56 12.17 16.17
C VAL A 12 -0.26 10.91 16.00
N GLY A 13 -1.52 11.08 15.64
CA GLY A 13 -2.46 10.01 15.32
C GLY A 13 -2.60 9.80 13.81
N TYR A 14 -2.78 8.55 13.42
CA TYR A 14 -3.09 8.19 12.05
C TYR A 14 -4.17 7.10 11.98
N VAL A 15 -5.17 7.31 11.15
CA VAL A 15 -6.25 6.35 10.86
C VAL A 15 -6.11 5.88 9.42
N PRO A 16 -5.41 4.76 9.15
CA PRO A 16 -5.26 4.23 7.80
C PRO A 16 -6.54 3.51 7.36
N TYR A 17 -7.14 3.95 6.25
CA TYR A 17 -8.32 3.36 5.63
C TYR A 17 -9.46 3.11 6.62
N GLY A 18 -9.76 4.13 7.44
CA GLY A 18 -10.81 4.12 8.45
C GLY A 18 -11.33 5.52 8.77
N PRO A 19 -12.33 5.64 9.68
CA PRO A 19 -13.05 4.54 10.31
C PRO A 19 -13.91 3.75 9.33
N VAL A 20 -14.13 2.47 9.65
CA VAL A 20 -15.04 1.60 8.93
C VAL A 20 -16.31 1.45 9.75
N VAL A 21 -17.45 1.69 9.13
CA VAL A 21 -18.78 1.47 9.74
C VAL A 21 -19.29 0.12 9.23
N ALA A 22 -19.73 -0.74 10.14
CA ALA A 22 -20.23 -2.06 9.79
C ALA A 22 -21.47 -1.97 8.90
N GLU A 23 -21.61 -2.91 7.99
CA GLU A 23 -22.82 -3.07 7.20
C GLU A 23 -23.95 -3.64 8.06
N GLY A 24 -25.19 -3.30 7.74
CA GLY A 24 -26.38 -3.83 8.43
C GLY A 24 -26.75 -3.14 9.74
N LEU A 25 -26.10 -2.03 10.09
CA LEU A 25 -26.54 -1.21 11.23
C LEU A 25 -27.88 -0.55 10.94
N SER A 26 -28.69 -0.38 11.98
CA SER A 26 -29.99 0.31 11.91
C SER A 26 -29.84 1.79 11.51
N ASP A 27 -28.80 2.45 12.01
CA ASP A 27 -28.47 3.84 11.67
C ASP A 27 -26.96 4.03 11.44
N PRO A 28 -26.46 3.72 10.24
CA PRO A 28 -25.05 3.94 9.89
C PRO A 28 -24.64 5.41 9.93
N SER A 29 -25.60 6.34 9.74
CA SER A 29 -25.30 7.77 9.74
C SER A 29 -25.02 8.30 11.15
N ALA A 30 -25.81 7.90 12.14
CA ALA A 30 -25.55 8.25 13.52
C ALA A 30 -24.21 7.68 14.04
N VAL A 31 -23.89 6.43 13.68
CA VAL A 31 -22.60 5.82 14.04
C VAL A 31 -21.43 6.57 13.37
N ARG A 32 -21.56 6.95 12.11
CA ARG A 32 -20.54 7.76 11.41
C ARG A 32 -20.34 9.11 12.08
N ALA A 33 -21.43 9.79 12.42
CA ALA A 33 -21.38 11.08 13.11
C ALA A 33 -20.68 10.95 14.47
N ALA A 34 -21.06 9.96 15.28
CA ALA A 34 -20.42 9.70 16.57
C ALA A 34 -18.92 9.39 16.45
N LEU A 35 -18.50 8.59 15.46
CA LEU A 35 -17.09 8.32 15.18
C LEU A 35 -16.35 9.59 14.76
N SER A 36 -16.98 10.44 13.95
CA SER A 36 -16.40 11.70 13.50
C SER A 36 -16.26 12.71 14.66
N ASP A 37 -17.22 12.73 15.59
CA ASP A 37 -17.13 13.52 16.82
C ASP A 37 -16.01 13.02 17.72
N ALA A 38 -15.92 11.71 17.95
CA ALA A 38 -14.86 11.10 18.76
C ALA A 38 -13.45 11.37 18.17
N LEU A 39 -13.28 11.26 16.85
CA LEU A 39 -12.02 11.60 16.19
C LEU A 39 -11.67 13.09 16.31
N THR A 40 -12.69 13.95 16.26
CA THR A 40 -12.51 15.41 16.42
C THR A 40 -12.09 15.75 17.84
N GLU A 41 -12.71 15.14 18.84
CA GLU A 41 -12.34 15.30 20.24
C GLU A 41 -10.93 14.79 20.50
N LEU A 42 -10.61 13.59 20.02
CA LEU A 42 -9.27 13.00 20.13
C LEU A 42 -8.19 13.94 19.56
N ALA A 43 -8.44 14.53 18.39
CA ALA A 43 -7.52 15.45 17.75
C ALA A 43 -7.34 16.77 18.51
N ARG A 44 -8.34 17.19 19.29
CA ARG A 44 -8.29 18.44 20.07
C ARG A 44 -7.71 18.25 21.46
N THR A 45 -7.90 17.09 22.08
CA THR A 45 -7.57 16.87 23.49
C THR A 45 -6.33 16.02 23.71
N ALA A 46 -6.15 14.94 22.95
CA ALA A 46 -5.10 13.96 23.18
C ALA A 46 -4.00 13.96 22.11
N MET A 47 -4.35 14.27 20.87
CA MET A 47 -3.39 14.27 19.76
C MET A 47 -2.99 15.70 19.41
N ARG A 48 -1.73 15.89 18.97
CA ARG A 48 -1.30 17.17 18.42
C ARG A 48 -1.65 17.32 16.95
N MET A 49 -1.64 16.20 16.26
CA MET A 49 -1.97 16.08 14.83
C MET A 49 -2.74 14.78 14.64
N LEU A 50 -3.83 14.80 13.91
CA LEU A 50 -4.57 13.59 13.52
C LEU A 50 -4.78 13.59 12.01
N PHE A 51 -4.29 12.54 11.36
CA PHE A 51 -4.47 12.27 9.94
C PHE A 51 -5.44 11.11 9.76
N VAL A 52 -6.43 11.29 8.90
CA VAL A 52 -7.44 10.26 8.61
C VAL A 52 -7.47 10.02 7.11
N GLN A 53 -7.19 8.78 6.72
CA GLN A 53 -7.39 8.29 5.35
C GLN A 53 -8.66 7.44 5.35
N PRO A 54 -9.81 7.94 4.86
CA PRO A 54 -11.02 7.14 4.81
C PRO A 54 -10.87 5.92 3.89
N PRO A 55 -11.65 4.86 4.11
CA PRO A 55 -11.65 3.68 3.25
C PRO A 55 -12.30 3.98 1.89
N ALA A 56 -12.20 3.05 0.96
CA ALA A 56 -12.98 3.09 -0.26
C ALA A 56 -14.49 3.15 0.08
N GLY A 57 -15.23 4.05 -0.56
CA GLY A 57 -16.64 4.31 -0.25
C GLY A 57 -16.86 5.17 1.01
N GLY A 58 -15.79 5.68 1.63
CA GLY A 58 -15.83 6.50 2.85
C GLY A 58 -15.96 8.01 2.59
N GLU A 59 -16.48 8.46 1.45
CA GLU A 59 -16.65 9.89 1.13
C GLU A 59 -17.51 10.63 2.16
N ALA A 60 -18.49 9.95 2.77
CA ALA A 60 -19.30 10.51 3.81
C ALA A 60 -18.47 10.84 5.07
N VAL A 61 -17.51 9.98 5.42
CA VAL A 61 -16.58 10.22 6.54
C VAL A 61 -15.75 11.48 6.29
N SER A 62 -15.17 11.60 5.07
CA SER A 62 -14.40 12.80 4.70
C SER A 62 -15.25 14.07 4.86
N ARG A 63 -16.48 14.08 4.32
CA ARG A 63 -17.38 15.24 4.42
C ARG A 63 -17.71 15.61 5.85
N GLU A 64 -18.00 14.62 6.69
CA GLU A 64 -18.34 14.85 8.09
C GLU A 64 -17.15 15.40 8.90
N LEU A 65 -15.94 14.90 8.65
CA LEU A 65 -14.73 15.40 9.30
C LEU A 65 -14.39 16.82 8.83
N LEU A 66 -14.53 17.11 7.53
CA LEU A 66 -14.36 18.47 7.01
C LEU A 66 -15.34 19.46 7.66
N ALA A 67 -16.60 19.06 7.84
CA ALA A 67 -17.61 19.89 8.54
C ALA A 67 -17.24 20.16 10.01
N ARG A 68 -16.38 19.34 10.62
CA ARG A 68 -15.90 19.47 12.02
C ARG A 68 -14.57 20.21 12.16
N GLY A 69 -14.08 20.79 11.07
CA GLY A 69 -12.88 21.63 11.05
C GLY A 69 -11.60 20.88 10.63
N PHE A 70 -11.68 19.64 10.18
CA PHE A 70 -10.58 19.02 9.46
C PHE A 70 -10.36 19.75 8.12
N ARG A 71 -9.16 19.63 7.58
CA ARG A 71 -8.79 20.15 6.25
C ARG A 71 -8.37 19.02 5.34
N PRO A 72 -8.46 19.16 4.01
CA PRO A 72 -7.84 18.22 3.08
C PRO A 72 -6.36 18.03 3.42
N SER A 73 -5.89 16.80 3.35
CA SER A 73 -4.51 16.44 3.68
C SER A 73 -3.76 15.95 2.45
N ASP A 74 -2.63 16.60 2.16
CA ASP A 74 -1.65 16.16 1.17
C ASP A 74 -0.51 15.36 1.79
N ALA A 75 -0.67 14.90 3.02
CA ALA A 75 0.38 14.17 3.74
C ALA A 75 0.77 12.87 3.04
N ASN A 76 -0.15 12.22 2.30
CA ASN A 76 0.11 10.98 1.55
C ASN A 76 0.78 9.91 2.40
N ILE A 77 0.32 9.71 3.65
CA ILE A 77 0.88 8.73 4.58
C ILE A 77 0.63 7.31 4.06
N ALA A 78 -0.58 7.04 3.57
CA ALA A 78 -0.90 5.82 2.83
C ALA A 78 -1.21 6.17 1.36
N PRO A 79 -1.01 5.23 0.43
CA PRO A 79 -1.40 5.44 -0.96
C PRO A 79 -2.90 5.74 -1.09
N GLY A 80 -3.24 6.91 -1.66
CA GLY A 80 -4.62 7.27 -1.97
C GLY A 80 -5.16 6.60 -3.22
N GLN A 81 -4.29 6.04 -4.06
CA GLN A 81 -4.63 5.37 -5.32
C GLN A 81 -3.98 4.00 -5.37
N THR A 82 -4.72 3.01 -5.86
CA THR A 82 -4.23 1.65 -6.09
C THR A 82 -4.66 1.15 -7.46
N LEU A 83 -4.08 0.04 -7.90
CA LEU A 83 -4.48 -0.65 -9.12
C LEU A 83 -5.06 -2.00 -8.73
N ARG A 84 -6.32 -2.27 -9.11
CA ARG A 84 -7.04 -3.48 -8.74
C ARG A 84 -7.43 -4.30 -9.96
N LEU A 85 -7.23 -5.62 -9.86
CA LEU A 85 -7.72 -6.59 -10.83
C LEU A 85 -8.97 -7.26 -10.27
N TYR A 86 -10.00 -7.36 -11.11
CA TYR A 86 -11.18 -8.14 -10.81
C TYR A 86 -10.95 -9.60 -11.21
N LEU A 87 -10.95 -10.52 -10.24
CA LEU A 87 -10.57 -11.91 -10.44
C LEU A 87 -11.74 -12.81 -10.88
N HIS A 88 -12.91 -12.23 -11.16
CA HIS A 88 -14.06 -13.01 -11.65
C HIS A 88 -13.83 -13.56 -13.06
N HIS A 89 -13.09 -12.81 -13.87
CA HIS A 89 -12.70 -13.24 -15.22
C HIS A 89 -11.93 -14.56 -15.23
N ASP A 90 -12.05 -15.34 -16.29
CA ASP A 90 -11.27 -16.55 -16.47
C ASP A 90 -9.76 -16.25 -16.55
N ILE A 91 -8.94 -17.29 -16.24
CA ILE A 91 -7.48 -17.11 -16.24
C ILE A 91 -6.93 -16.73 -17.62
N SER A 92 -7.61 -17.18 -18.68
CA SER A 92 -7.30 -16.81 -20.07
C SER A 92 -7.56 -15.32 -20.33
N GLU A 93 -8.67 -14.77 -19.80
CA GLU A 93 -9.01 -13.36 -19.90
C GLU A 93 -8.06 -12.49 -19.06
N LEU A 94 -7.78 -12.89 -17.80
CA LEU A 94 -6.78 -12.22 -16.98
C LEU A 94 -5.42 -12.19 -17.67
N ARG A 95 -5.03 -13.29 -18.32
CA ARG A 95 -3.80 -13.37 -19.10
C ARG A 95 -3.85 -12.48 -20.36
N ALA A 96 -4.99 -12.39 -21.04
CA ALA A 96 -5.17 -11.48 -22.17
C ALA A 96 -5.00 -10.02 -21.77
N GLY A 97 -5.40 -9.66 -20.54
CA GLY A 97 -5.21 -8.33 -19.94
C GLY A 97 -3.76 -7.95 -19.63
N LEU A 98 -2.83 -8.93 -19.61
CA LEU A 98 -1.40 -8.65 -19.44
C LEU A 98 -0.83 -7.88 -20.63
N SER A 99 0.20 -7.08 -20.41
CA SER A 99 1.00 -6.51 -21.50
C SER A 99 1.54 -7.61 -22.42
N LYS A 100 1.76 -7.28 -23.70
CA LYS A 100 2.29 -8.25 -24.70
C LYS A 100 3.57 -8.94 -24.21
N ARG A 101 4.47 -8.19 -23.56
CA ARG A 101 5.72 -8.71 -23.00
C ARG A 101 5.42 -9.75 -21.91
N LEU A 102 4.55 -9.47 -20.96
CA LEU A 102 4.22 -10.41 -19.88
C LEU A 102 3.51 -11.65 -20.40
N ARG A 103 2.57 -11.53 -21.35
CA ARG A 103 1.93 -12.71 -21.96
C ARG A 103 2.95 -13.70 -22.54
N THR A 104 3.99 -13.19 -23.19
CA THR A 104 5.07 -14.03 -23.71
C THR A 104 5.85 -14.71 -22.58
N TRP A 105 6.08 -14.00 -21.47
CA TRP A 105 6.82 -14.52 -20.33
C TRP A 105 6.04 -15.59 -19.54
N THR A 106 4.72 -15.47 -19.39
CA THR A 106 3.90 -16.42 -18.62
C THR A 106 4.02 -17.88 -19.09
N ASN A 107 4.55 -18.14 -20.27
CA ASN A 107 4.77 -19.48 -20.81
C ASN A 107 6.23 -19.92 -20.80
N ARG A 108 7.14 -19.10 -20.29
CA ARG A 108 8.58 -19.34 -20.49
C ARG A 108 9.40 -19.35 -19.21
N TRP A 109 8.90 -18.88 -18.10
CA TRP A 109 9.74 -18.77 -16.92
C TRP A 109 10.14 -20.13 -16.33
N GLU A 110 9.26 -21.16 -16.34
CA GLU A 110 9.62 -22.50 -15.88
C GLU A 110 10.79 -23.08 -16.70
N SER A 111 10.72 -22.97 -18.03
CA SER A 111 11.80 -23.42 -18.93
C SER A 111 13.09 -22.57 -18.79
N ARG A 112 13.06 -21.51 -18.00
CA ARG A 112 14.19 -20.63 -17.70
C ARG A 112 14.67 -20.75 -16.26
N GLY A 113 14.33 -21.83 -15.57
CA GLY A 113 14.76 -22.08 -14.19
C GLY A 113 14.02 -21.25 -13.14
N VAL A 114 12.90 -20.58 -13.51
CA VAL A 114 12.12 -19.79 -12.55
C VAL A 114 11.05 -20.68 -11.91
N THR A 115 11.10 -20.80 -10.59
CA THR A 115 10.09 -21.48 -9.78
C THR A 115 9.49 -20.54 -8.74
N ILE A 116 8.22 -20.75 -8.39
CA ILE A 116 7.53 -19.95 -7.37
C ILE A 116 6.95 -20.89 -6.33
N ARG A 117 7.21 -20.57 -5.06
CA ARG A 117 6.64 -21.30 -3.93
C ARG A 117 5.93 -20.38 -2.95
N LEU A 118 5.03 -20.94 -2.17
CA LEU A 118 4.55 -20.30 -0.96
C LEU A 118 5.71 -20.19 0.02
N GLY A 119 5.84 -19.02 0.63
CA GLY A 119 6.78 -18.75 1.70
C GLY A 119 6.16 -19.04 3.05
N THR A 120 7.03 -19.11 4.05
CA THR A 120 6.69 -19.32 5.46
C THR A 120 7.27 -18.18 6.29
N GLU A 121 7.06 -18.20 7.60
CA GLU A 121 7.69 -17.24 8.52
C GLU A 121 9.24 -17.30 8.44
N ALA A 122 9.81 -18.47 8.13
CA ALA A 122 11.26 -18.64 7.94
C ALA A 122 11.80 -17.82 6.74
N ASP A 123 10.96 -17.42 5.79
CA ASP A 123 11.35 -16.58 4.65
C ASP A 123 11.33 -15.06 4.96
N VAL A 124 10.90 -14.65 6.16
CA VAL A 124 10.83 -13.24 6.54
C VAL A 124 12.19 -12.53 6.49
N PRO A 125 13.31 -13.12 6.95
CA PRO A 125 14.63 -12.49 6.80
C PRO A 125 15.03 -12.28 5.33
N LEU A 126 14.75 -13.25 4.47
CA LEU A 126 14.96 -13.14 3.02
C LEU A 126 14.14 -11.98 2.44
N LEU A 127 12.84 -11.94 2.72
CA LEU A 127 11.95 -10.86 2.27
C LEU A 127 12.46 -9.49 2.73
N ALA A 128 12.84 -9.36 4.00
CA ALA A 128 13.38 -8.11 4.55
C ALA A 128 14.64 -7.66 3.80
N GLY A 129 15.57 -8.56 3.54
CA GLY A 129 16.79 -8.29 2.78
C GLY A 129 16.51 -7.83 1.35
N LEU A 130 15.57 -8.50 0.66
CA LEU A 130 15.17 -8.14 -0.71
C LEU A 130 14.45 -6.79 -0.76
N VAL A 131 13.56 -6.51 0.19
CA VAL A 131 12.87 -5.22 0.32
C VAL A 131 13.87 -4.09 0.62
N ALA A 132 14.85 -4.34 1.49
CA ALA A 132 15.89 -3.35 1.80
C ALA A 132 16.73 -2.97 0.56
N ARG A 133 17.17 -3.96 -0.23
CA ARG A 133 17.88 -3.72 -1.51
C ARG A 133 17.03 -2.94 -2.50
N SER A 134 15.75 -3.27 -2.61
CA SER A 134 14.81 -2.53 -3.46
C SER A 134 14.61 -1.10 -2.98
N GLY A 135 14.53 -0.88 -1.65
CA GLY A 135 14.40 0.44 -1.04
C GLY A 135 15.61 1.33 -1.30
N GLN A 136 16.82 0.80 -1.16
CA GLN A 136 18.07 1.52 -1.47
C GLN A 136 18.10 2.01 -2.93
N HIS A 137 17.64 1.18 -3.86
CA HIS A 137 17.64 1.55 -5.27
C HIS A 137 16.52 2.55 -5.63
N GLN A 138 15.36 2.44 -5.00
CA GLN A 138 14.17 3.26 -5.33
C GLN A 138 14.02 4.48 -4.41
N GLY A 139 14.91 4.65 -3.42
CA GLY A 139 14.91 5.80 -2.51
C GLY A 139 13.82 5.78 -1.45
N PHE A 140 13.29 4.62 -1.07
CA PHE A 140 12.34 4.52 0.03
C PHE A 140 12.92 3.83 1.26
N ALA A 141 12.43 4.20 2.44
CA ALA A 141 12.81 3.56 3.70
C ALA A 141 12.24 2.14 3.76
N ALA A 142 13.13 1.15 3.81
CA ALA A 142 12.73 -0.24 3.97
C ALA A 142 12.27 -0.52 5.40
N VAL A 143 11.30 -1.43 5.53
CA VAL A 143 10.86 -1.97 6.82
C VAL A 143 11.89 -2.95 7.38
N THR A 144 11.94 -3.09 8.70
CA THR A 144 12.87 -4.02 9.37
C THR A 144 12.36 -5.45 9.33
N ALA A 145 13.27 -6.43 9.50
CA ALA A 145 12.88 -7.83 9.62
C ALA A 145 11.94 -8.06 10.81
N ASP A 146 12.20 -7.43 11.97
CA ASP A 146 11.34 -7.53 13.15
C ASP A 146 9.92 -7.02 12.90
N TYR A 147 9.79 -5.90 12.13
CA TYR A 147 8.48 -5.39 11.74
C TYR A 147 7.73 -6.40 10.87
N LEU A 148 8.41 -6.98 9.87
CA LEU A 148 7.81 -7.98 8.99
C LEU A 148 7.46 -9.26 9.74
N ALA A 149 8.33 -9.73 10.65
CA ALA A 149 8.06 -10.90 11.49
C ALA A 149 6.84 -10.67 12.39
N THR A 150 6.77 -9.50 13.03
CA THR A 150 5.58 -9.12 13.82
C THR A 150 4.34 -9.09 12.96
N LEU A 151 4.40 -8.46 11.78
CA LEU A 151 3.27 -8.35 10.86
C LEU A 151 2.77 -9.73 10.41
N VAL A 152 3.68 -10.63 10.04
CA VAL A 152 3.35 -12.00 9.60
C VAL A 152 2.72 -12.78 10.75
N ARG A 153 3.28 -12.73 11.95
CA ARG A 153 2.76 -13.41 13.13
C ARG A 153 1.35 -12.91 13.51
N GLU A 154 1.16 -11.59 13.58
CA GLU A 154 -0.12 -10.99 13.99
C GLU A 154 -1.24 -11.19 12.96
N LEU A 155 -0.90 -11.22 11.66
CA LEU A 155 -1.86 -11.48 10.60
C LEU A 155 -2.12 -12.98 10.40
N GLY A 156 -1.21 -13.85 10.84
CA GLY A 156 -1.35 -15.30 10.69
C GLY A 156 -1.69 -15.72 9.25
N PRO A 157 -2.78 -16.48 9.03
CA PRO A 157 -3.17 -16.95 7.69
C PRO A 157 -3.51 -15.84 6.69
N SER A 158 -3.69 -14.61 7.18
CA SER A 158 -3.94 -13.44 6.32
C SER A 158 -2.65 -12.85 5.75
N ALA A 159 -1.47 -13.24 6.22
CA ALA A 159 -0.18 -12.91 5.63
C ALA A 159 0.22 -14.01 4.65
N VAL A 160 0.32 -13.69 3.37
CA VAL A 160 0.68 -14.65 2.31
C VAL A 160 2.00 -14.21 1.69
N ILE A 161 3.02 -15.05 1.80
CA ILE A 161 4.34 -14.80 1.20
C ILE A 161 4.50 -15.68 -0.03
N PHE A 162 5.01 -15.11 -1.11
CA PHE A 162 5.49 -15.87 -2.27
C PHE A 162 6.97 -15.60 -2.46
N VAL A 163 7.74 -16.65 -2.72
CA VAL A 163 9.17 -16.61 -3.00
C VAL A 163 9.39 -17.06 -4.43
N GLY A 164 10.11 -16.25 -5.20
CA GLY A 164 10.55 -16.55 -6.54
C GLY A 164 12.02 -16.95 -6.56
N GLU A 165 12.30 -18.07 -7.16
CA GLU A 165 13.63 -18.66 -7.27
C GLU A 165 14.08 -18.69 -8.73
N LEU A 166 15.36 -18.54 -8.94
CA LEU A 166 16.04 -18.72 -10.23
C LEU A 166 17.11 -19.78 -10.05
N ASP A 167 16.97 -20.91 -10.75
CA ASP A 167 17.85 -22.07 -10.63
C ASP A 167 18.03 -22.54 -9.17
N GLY A 168 16.91 -22.56 -8.41
CA GLY A 168 16.86 -22.94 -6.99
C GLY A 168 17.35 -21.87 -6.00
N ARG A 169 17.84 -20.70 -6.47
CA ARG A 169 18.25 -19.59 -5.61
C ARG A 169 17.09 -18.61 -5.39
N PRO A 170 16.67 -18.33 -4.16
CA PRO A 170 15.65 -17.31 -3.88
C PRO A 170 16.15 -15.91 -4.26
N VAL A 171 15.46 -15.24 -5.19
CA VAL A 171 15.89 -13.94 -5.77
C VAL A 171 14.81 -12.87 -5.78
N ALA A 172 13.57 -13.25 -5.49
CA ALA A 172 12.46 -12.31 -5.35
C ALA A 172 11.50 -12.82 -4.28
N ALA A 173 10.87 -11.90 -3.53
CA ALA A 173 9.81 -12.25 -2.59
C ALA A 173 8.79 -11.13 -2.50
N ALA A 174 7.56 -11.50 -2.20
CA ALA A 174 6.48 -10.56 -1.98
C ALA A 174 5.57 -11.04 -0.84
N LEU A 175 5.19 -10.10 0.03
CA LEU A 175 4.20 -10.29 1.09
C LEU A 175 2.91 -9.61 0.67
N PHE A 176 1.84 -10.39 0.73
CA PHE A 176 0.47 -9.95 0.52
C PHE A 176 -0.33 -10.05 1.81
N THR A 177 -1.36 -9.22 1.94
CA THR A 177 -2.36 -9.37 2.99
C THR A 177 -3.69 -9.76 2.37
N ARG A 178 -4.29 -10.80 2.93
CA ARG A 178 -5.66 -11.22 2.62
C ARG A 178 -6.61 -10.54 3.59
N TYR A 179 -7.63 -9.90 3.05
CA TYR A 179 -8.72 -9.30 3.85
C TYR A 179 -10.02 -9.43 3.06
N ALA A 180 -11.04 -10.00 3.70
CA ALA A 180 -12.31 -10.32 3.06
C ALA A 180 -12.08 -11.09 1.74
N ASP A 181 -12.52 -10.56 0.62
CA ASP A 181 -12.41 -11.11 -0.72
C ASP A 181 -11.22 -10.56 -1.54
N SER A 182 -10.26 -9.94 -0.87
CA SER A 182 -9.14 -9.25 -1.51
C SER A 182 -7.77 -9.80 -1.09
N LEU A 183 -6.84 -9.87 -2.04
CA LEU A 183 -5.40 -10.04 -1.79
C LEU A 183 -4.65 -8.77 -2.19
N LYS A 184 -3.98 -8.12 -1.23
CA LYS A 184 -3.29 -6.86 -1.45
C LYS A 184 -1.79 -6.99 -1.29
N LEU A 185 -1.02 -6.54 -2.29
CA LEU A 185 0.43 -6.44 -2.20
C LEU A 185 0.83 -5.40 -1.14
N ARG A 186 1.68 -5.84 -0.19
CA ARG A 186 2.19 -4.98 0.89
C ARG A 186 3.66 -4.64 0.69
N PHE A 187 4.49 -5.66 0.53
CA PHE A 187 5.92 -5.50 0.35
C PHE A 187 6.41 -6.44 -0.73
N ALA A 188 7.32 -5.97 -1.56
CA ALA A 188 8.01 -6.80 -2.54
C ALA A 188 9.45 -6.34 -2.67
N GLY A 189 10.33 -7.29 -2.87
CA GLY A 189 11.73 -7.05 -3.12
C GLY A 189 12.32 -8.07 -4.08
N MET A 190 13.43 -7.69 -4.73
CA MET A 190 14.13 -8.56 -5.65
C MET A 190 15.63 -8.33 -5.58
N ASP A 191 16.37 -9.35 -5.91
CA ASP A 191 17.78 -9.23 -6.29
C ASP A 191 17.89 -8.52 -7.64
N ARG A 192 18.97 -7.76 -7.83
CA ARG A 192 19.14 -6.94 -9.04
C ARG A 192 20.24 -7.43 -9.95
N ASP A 193 20.66 -8.68 -9.77
CA ASP A 193 21.55 -9.33 -10.68
C ASP A 193 20.98 -9.29 -12.11
N GLU A 194 21.86 -9.20 -13.09
CA GLU A 194 21.46 -9.14 -14.50
C GLU A 194 20.63 -10.37 -14.93
N ALA A 195 20.96 -11.56 -14.42
CA ALA A 195 20.22 -12.79 -14.68
C ALA A 195 18.79 -12.71 -14.16
N VAL A 196 18.59 -12.19 -12.93
CA VAL A 196 17.27 -11.99 -12.31
C VAL A 196 16.44 -10.98 -13.10
N SER A 197 17.08 -9.87 -13.51
CA SER A 197 16.43 -8.83 -14.32
C SER A 197 15.99 -9.36 -15.70
N ARG A 198 16.82 -10.20 -16.32
CA ARG A 198 16.50 -10.85 -17.60
C ARG A 198 15.41 -11.92 -17.47
N SER A 199 15.37 -12.65 -16.36
CA SER A 199 14.40 -13.72 -16.13
C SER A 199 13.05 -13.21 -15.61
N ASN A 200 12.95 -11.92 -15.25
CA ASN A 200 11.72 -11.25 -14.82
C ASN A 200 10.97 -11.98 -13.66
N VAL A 201 11.74 -12.53 -12.71
CA VAL A 201 11.22 -13.32 -11.58
C VAL A 201 10.15 -12.59 -10.78
N PRO A 202 10.26 -11.26 -10.49
CA PRO A 202 9.19 -10.53 -9.79
C PRO A 202 7.85 -10.58 -10.51
N ALA A 203 7.86 -10.60 -11.84
CA ALA A 203 6.61 -10.70 -12.60
C ALA A 203 6.02 -12.11 -12.51
N ALA A 204 6.86 -13.15 -12.44
CA ALA A 204 6.39 -14.52 -12.20
C ALA A 204 5.75 -14.63 -10.81
N VAL A 205 6.37 -14.06 -9.76
CA VAL A 205 5.79 -13.98 -8.40
C VAL A 205 4.42 -13.32 -8.42
N GLN A 206 4.31 -12.16 -9.08
CA GLN A 206 3.05 -11.41 -9.15
C GLN A 206 1.96 -12.18 -9.88
N TRP A 207 2.29 -12.79 -11.02
CA TRP A 207 1.33 -13.58 -11.78
C TRP A 207 0.88 -14.84 -11.03
N TYR A 208 1.81 -15.51 -10.36
CA TYR A 208 1.48 -16.66 -9.51
C TYR A 208 0.54 -16.25 -8.37
N ALA A 209 0.79 -15.11 -7.74
CA ALA A 209 -0.08 -14.58 -6.69
C ALA A 209 -1.49 -14.25 -7.21
N ILE A 210 -1.62 -13.70 -8.43
CA ILE A 210 -2.93 -13.48 -9.09
C ILE A 210 -3.66 -14.81 -9.29
N GLN A 211 -2.98 -15.82 -9.83
CA GLN A 211 -3.56 -17.16 -10.04
C GLN A 211 -3.95 -17.83 -8.72
N TRP A 212 -3.11 -17.70 -7.69
CA TRP A 212 -3.39 -18.24 -6.37
C TRP A 212 -4.62 -17.55 -5.76
N ALA A 213 -4.71 -16.23 -5.81
CA ALA A 213 -5.84 -15.48 -5.31
C ALA A 213 -7.15 -15.88 -5.99
N LYS A 214 -7.12 -16.08 -7.32
CA LYS A 214 -8.28 -16.59 -8.07
C LYS A 214 -8.69 -17.99 -7.62
N ARG A 215 -7.72 -18.93 -7.50
CA ARG A 215 -8.01 -20.31 -7.01
C ARG A 215 -8.54 -20.32 -5.58
N ALA A 216 -8.11 -19.37 -4.74
CA ALA A 216 -8.59 -19.18 -3.37
C ALA A 216 -9.99 -18.53 -3.30
N GLY A 217 -10.66 -18.28 -4.43
CA GLY A 217 -11.99 -17.70 -4.52
C GLY A 217 -12.04 -16.19 -4.18
N LEU A 218 -10.91 -15.52 -4.18
CA LEU A 218 -10.89 -14.07 -3.93
C LEU A 218 -11.41 -13.31 -5.14
N ARG A 219 -12.08 -12.20 -4.87
CA ARG A 219 -12.70 -11.35 -5.88
C ARG A 219 -11.76 -10.29 -6.44
N TRP A 220 -10.83 -9.82 -5.61
CA TRP A 220 -9.96 -8.72 -5.96
C TRP A 220 -8.49 -9.04 -5.70
N PHE A 221 -7.65 -8.57 -6.62
CA PHE A 221 -6.20 -8.51 -6.42
C PHE A 221 -5.76 -7.03 -6.50
N ASP A 222 -5.29 -6.50 -5.37
CA ASP A 222 -4.83 -5.12 -5.25
C ASP A 222 -3.30 -5.09 -5.35
N GLN A 223 -2.79 -4.47 -6.40
CA GLN A 223 -1.34 -4.36 -6.66
C GLN A 223 -0.65 -3.31 -5.76
N GLY A 224 -1.39 -2.72 -4.83
CA GLY A 224 -0.90 -1.65 -3.97
C GLY A 224 -0.85 -0.29 -4.64
N GLY A 225 -0.25 0.68 -3.96
CA GLY A 225 -0.24 2.08 -4.36
C GLY A 225 0.39 2.34 -5.72
N ILE A 226 -0.19 3.27 -6.46
CA ILE A 226 0.37 3.93 -7.64
C ILE A 226 0.40 5.44 -7.39
N SER A 227 1.19 6.18 -8.15
CA SER A 227 1.22 7.64 -8.06
C SER A 227 -0.10 8.26 -8.52
N ALA A 228 -0.41 9.46 -8.03
CA ALA A 228 -1.59 10.20 -8.45
C ALA A 228 -1.57 10.48 -9.96
N GLU A 229 -0.40 10.87 -10.49
CA GLU A 229 -0.18 11.12 -11.91
C GLU A 229 -0.49 9.87 -12.76
N SER A 230 0.01 8.69 -12.34
CA SER A 230 -0.28 7.44 -13.03
C SER A 230 -1.76 7.05 -12.95
N ALA A 231 -2.41 7.29 -11.82
CA ALA A 231 -3.84 7.04 -11.67
C ALA A 231 -4.65 7.96 -12.58
N ASP A 232 -4.34 9.26 -12.64
CA ASP A 232 -5.00 10.23 -13.51
C ASP A 232 -4.82 9.88 -14.98
N ALA A 233 -3.61 9.48 -15.38
CA ALA A 233 -3.33 8.99 -16.72
C ALA A 233 -4.22 7.80 -17.10
N LEU A 234 -4.37 6.84 -16.20
CA LEU A 234 -5.22 5.66 -16.44
C LEU A 234 -6.71 6.00 -16.44
N PHE A 235 -7.18 6.90 -15.54
CA PHE A 235 -8.58 7.37 -15.55
C PHE A 235 -8.95 8.11 -16.83
N THR A 236 -7.98 8.79 -17.45
CA THR A 236 -8.17 9.50 -18.74
C THR A 236 -7.93 8.62 -19.96
N GLY A 237 -7.72 7.31 -19.76
CA GLY A 237 -7.56 6.35 -20.85
C GLY A 237 -6.18 6.36 -21.52
N GLN A 238 -5.17 6.95 -20.91
CA GLN A 238 -3.81 6.90 -21.46
C GLN A 238 -3.27 5.47 -21.50
N PRO A 239 -2.44 5.13 -22.49
CA PRO A 239 -1.87 3.79 -22.60
C PRO A 239 -1.03 3.42 -21.38
N ARG A 240 -1.20 2.21 -20.85
CA ARG A 240 -0.44 1.70 -19.69
C ARG A 240 1.07 1.73 -19.91
N ASP A 241 1.52 1.59 -21.15
CA ASP A 241 2.93 1.62 -21.52
C ASP A 241 3.55 3.03 -21.40
N SER A 242 2.75 4.09 -21.34
CA SER A 242 3.23 5.46 -21.10
C SER A 242 3.68 5.70 -19.67
N LEU A 243 3.21 4.89 -18.72
CA LEU A 243 3.59 4.97 -17.31
C LEU A 243 5.06 4.63 -17.11
N ARG A 244 5.62 4.99 -15.95
CA ARG A 244 7.04 4.80 -15.66
C ARG A 244 7.27 3.94 -14.40
N GLY A 245 8.45 3.37 -14.31
CA GLY A 245 8.93 2.70 -13.10
C GLY A 245 8.00 1.59 -12.59
N VAL A 246 7.73 1.61 -11.30
CA VAL A 246 6.90 0.62 -10.60
C VAL A 246 5.44 0.68 -11.05
N ASP A 247 4.91 1.85 -11.38
CA ASP A 247 3.53 2.00 -11.81
C ASP A 247 3.30 1.33 -13.17
N ARG A 248 4.25 1.49 -14.11
CA ARG A 248 4.23 0.75 -15.37
C ARG A 248 4.31 -0.76 -15.15
N PHE A 249 5.17 -1.21 -14.24
CA PHE A 249 5.27 -2.63 -13.89
C PHE A 249 3.92 -3.16 -13.39
N LYS A 250 3.28 -2.47 -12.45
CA LYS A 250 1.95 -2.84 -11.94
C LYS A 250 0.89 -2.83 -13.05
N ALA A 251 0.82 -1.76 -13.83
CA ALA A 251 -0.14 -1.63 -14.92
C ALA A 251 0.04 -2.70 -16.01
N SER A 252 1.22 -3.30 -16.13
CA SER A 252 1.48 -4.36 -17.10
C SER A 252 0.69 -5.66 -16.83
N PHE A 253 0.16 -5.83 -15.61
CA PHE A 253 -0.72 -6.96 -15.24
C PHE A 253 -2.21 -6.68 -15.51
N GLY A 254 -2.55 -5.51 -16.01
CA GLY A 254 -3.94 -5.11 -16.17
C GLY A 254 -4.49 -4.45 -14.90
N GLY A 255 -5.81 -4.47 -14.78
CA GLY A 255 -6.53 -3.88 -13.64
C GLY A 255 -6.97 -2.43 -13.89
N GLU A 256 -7.80 -1.94 -12.99
CA GLU A 256 -8.39 -0.61 -13.04
C GLU A 256 -7.83 0.26 -11.91
N PRO A 257 -7.59 1.56 -12.16
CA PRO A 257 -7.20 2.47 -11.11
C PRO A 257 -8.37 2.64 -10.13
N HIS A 258 -8.04 2.64 -8.85
CA HIS A 258 -9.00 2.84 -7.77
C HIS A 258 -8.49 3.95 -6.86
N ARG A 259 -9.37 4.92 -6.56
CA ARG A 259 -9.06 6.07 -5.70
C ARG A 259 -9.82 5.96 -4.40
N SER A 260 -9.10 6.07 -3.27
CA SER A 260 -9.72 6.28 -1.97
C SER A 260 -10.20 7.73 -1.85
N PRO A 261 -11.20 8.01 -1.00
CA PRO A 261 -11.59 9.38 -0.70
C PRO A 261 -10.40 10.22 -0.22
N PRO A 262 -10.42 11.54 -0.42
CA PRO A 262 -9.35 12.41 0.03
C PRO A 262 -9.07 12.23 1.53
N ALA A 263 -7.78 12.12 1.87
CA ALA A 263 -7.36 12.16 3.27
C ALA A 263 -7.66 13.52 3.88
N VAL A 264 -7.92 13.53 5.19
CA VAL A 264 -8.16 14.76 5.94
C VAL A 264 -7.28 14.81 7.18
N GLU A 265 -7.01 16.01 7.68
CA GLU A 265 -6.14 16.23 8.84
C GLU A 265 -6.69 17.32 9.76
N LEU A 266 -6.51 17.14 11.08
CA LEU A 266 -6.75 18.17 12.07
C LEU A 266 -5.49 18.36 12.91
N ILE A 267 -4.97 19.58 12.91
CA ILE A 267 -3.90 20.08 13.77
C ILE A 267 -4.52 21.21 14.57
N ALA A 268 -4.95 20.87 15.80
CA ALA A 268 -5.75 21.80 16.61
C ALA A 268 -4.97 22.99 17.13
N ASN A 269 -3.66 22.82 17.40
CA ASN A 269 -2.81 23.91 17.86
C ASN A 269 -2.41 24.82 16.69
N PRO A 270 -2.74 26.13 16.72
CA PRO A 270 -2.47 27.03 15.59
C PRO A 270 -0.99 27.25 15.31
N VAL A 271 -0.13 27.20 16.33
CA VAL A 271 1.32 27.33 16.15
C VAL A 271 1.90 26.12 15.45
N LEU A 272 1.49 24.91 15.87
CA LEU A 272 1.87 23.66 15.17
C LEU A 272 1.32 23.64 13.74
N ARG A 273 0.10 24.13 13.53
CA ARG A 273 -0.49 24.23 12.19
C ARG A 273 0.35 25.14 11.29
N ALA A 274 0.67 26.33 11.74
CA ALA A 274 1.50 27.26 10.98
C ALA A 274 2.90 26.69 10.70
N GLY A 275 3.52 26.05 11.69
CA GLY A 275 4.82 25.39 11.52
C GLY A 275 4.77 24.23 10.52
N TYR A 276 3.71 23.42 10.56
CA TYR A 276 3.51 22.35 9.59
C TYR A 276 3.29 22.87 8.17
N ASP A 277 2.45 23.90 7.99
CA ASP A 277 2.20 24.51 6.68
C ASP A 277 3.50 25.11 6.12
N LEU A 278 4.26 25.88 6.92
CA LEU A 278 5.56 26.43 6.51
C LEU A 278 6.56 25.33 6.14
N SER A 279 6.58 24.21 6.90
CA SER A 279 7.48 23.09 6.63
C SER A 279 7.21 22.41 5.29
N ARG A 280 5.99 22.49 4.77
CA ARG A 280 5.64 21.94 3.46
C ARG A 280 6.24 22.73 2.30
N ASP A 281 6.41 24.01 2.46
CA ASP A 281 6.91 24.91 1.41
C ASP A 281 8.46 24.99 1.38
N TRP A 282 9.12 24.52 2.44
CA TRP A 282 10.57 24.60 2.58
C TRP A 282 11.25 23.22 2.45
N ALA A 283 12.35 23.14 1.66
CA ALA A 283 12.97 21.85 1.32
C ALA A 283 13.45 21.02 2.52
N PRO A 284 14.13 21.58 3.56
CA PRO A 284 14.46 20.84 4.78
C PRO A 284 13.22 20.43 5.58
N GLY A 285 12.17 21.25 5.62
CA GLY A 285 10.89 20.94 6.26
C GLY A 285 10.21 19.73 5.62
N ARG A 286 10.19 19.67 4.29
CA ARG A 286 9.69 18.48 3.55
C ARG A 286 10.44 17.21 3.93
N ARG A 287 11.77 17.27 4.12
CA ARG A 287 12.56 16.12 4.58
C ARG A 287 12.15 15.67 5.98
N LEU A 288 11.92 16.60 6.90
CA LEU A 288 11.43 16.29 8.25
C LEU A 288 10.04 15.64 8.21
N ILE A 289 9.14 16.13 7.36
CA ILE A 289 7.82 15.53 7.16
C ILE A 289 7.95 14.10 6.62
N GLU A 290 8.81 13.84 5.65
CA GLU A 290 9.03 12.49 5.13
C GLU A 290 9.63 11.53 6.18
N LEU A 291 10.53 12.01 7.03
CA LEU A 291 11.02 11.24 8.19
C LEU A 291 9.89 10.94 9.18
N ALA A 292 9.05 11.92 9.51
CA ALA A 292 7.90 11.72 10.38
C ALA A 292 6.91 10.71 9.79
N LYS A 293 6.64 10.77 8.49
CA LYS A 293 5.81 9.76 7.78
C LYS A 293 6.41 8.36 7.84
N ALA A 294 7.74 8.24 7.69
CA ALA A 294 8.43 6.96 7.82
C ALA A 294 8.23 6.38 9.23
N VAL A 295 8.35 7.21 10.27
CA VAL A 295 8.07 6.83 11.66
C VAL A 295 6.62 6.39 11.85
N LEU A 296 5.66 7.14 11.29
CA LEU A 296 4.24 6.77 11.36
C LEU A 296 3.96 5.41 10.70
N ARG A 297 4.66 5.09 9.61
CA ARG A 297 4.50 3.83 8.89
C ARG A 297 5.21 2.65 9.55
N THR A 298 6.38 2.86 10.10
CA THR A 298 7.29 1.80 10.57
C THR A 298 7.45 1.73 12.08
N GLY A 299 7.06 2.79 12.81
CA GLY A 299 7.18 2.88 14.27
C GLY A 299 8.58 3.20 14.79
N ARG A 300 9.57 3.48 13.94
CA ARG A 300 10.96 3.79 14.35
C ARG A 300 11.49 5.06 13.68
N LEU A 301 12.22 5.88 14.46
CA LEU A 301 13.18 6.87 13.94
C LEU A 301 14.44 6.09 13.53
N ARG A 302 14.94 6.34 12.34
CA ARG A 302 16.29 5.90 11.93
C ARG A 302 17.28 6.98 12.23
#